data_1be155ce73999ab66be8d28076df1507
#
_entry.id   1be155ce73999ab66be8d28076df1507
#
_cell.length_a   1.000
_cell.length_b   1.000
_cell.length_c   1.000
_cell.angle_alpha   90.00
_cell.angle_beta   90.00
_cell.angle_gamma   90.00
#
_symmetry.space_group_name_H-M   'P 1'
#
loop_
_entity.id
_entity.type
_entity.pdbx_description
1 polymer ?
#
loop_
_entity_poly.entity_id
_entity_poly.type
_entity_poly.pdbx_seq_one_letter_code
_entity_poly.pdbx_strand_id
1 'polypeptide(L)'
;MSTLPLIDERGQITPYRLQGRPAPATAPRPFNRIAYSAAHVVADARAATDPWLDCALDWEHTLAYRHHLWSLGLGVAEAMDTAQRGMGMDWPT
;
A
#
# COMPACT_ATOMS: atom_id res chain seq x y z
N MET A 1 -5.68 19.83 -6.25
CA MET A 1 -6.59 18.95 -5.47
C MET A 1 -7.09 17.84 -6.36
N SER A 2 -7.05 16.65 -5.86
CA SER A 2 -7.45 15.46 -6.63
C SER A 2 -8.97 15.29 -6.61
N THR A 3 -9.50 14.87 -7.75
CA THR A 3 -10.91 14.53 -7.91
C THR A 3 -11.02 13.02 -8.16
N LEU A 4 -11.94 12.38 -7.48
CA LEU A 4 -12.23 10.95 -7.63
C LEU A 4 -13.64 10.77 -8.19
N PRO A 5 -13.84 9.85 -9.15
CA PRO A 5 -15.17 9.43 -9.54
C PRO A 5 -15.77 8.53 -8.45
N LEU A 6 -16.84 8.96 -7.81
CA LEU A 6 -17.57 8.17 -6.83
C LEU A 6 -18.99 7.91 -7.29
N ILE A 7 -19.52 6.77 -6.88
CA ILE A 7 -20.92 6.41 -7.11
C ILE A 7 -21.76 7.07 -6.03
N ASP A 8 -22.77 7.86 -6.44
CA ASP A 8 -23.73 8.47 -5.55
C ASP A 8 -24.86 7.49 -5.15
N GLU A 9 -25.75 7.95 -4.27
CA GLU A 9 -26.91 7.18 -3.80
C GLU A 9 -27.93 6.78 -4.89
N ARG A 10 -27.82 7.40 -6.07
CA ARG A 10 -28.64 7.07 -7.25
C ARG A 10 -27.93 6.14 -8.22
N GLY A 11 -26.73 5.65 -7.88
CA GLY A 11 -25.90 4.83 -8.74
C GLY A 11 -25.24 5.59 -9.89
N GLN A 12 -25.20 6.92 -9.83
CA GLN A 12 -24.54 7.77 -10.82
C GLN A 12 -23.10 8.01 -10.44
N ILE A 13 -22.19 8.01 -11.42
CA ILE A 13 -20.80 8.38 -11.17
C ILE A 13 -20.68 9.90 -11.16
N THR A 14 -20.33 10.44 -10.01
CA THR A 14 -20.15 11.88 -9.82
C THR A 14 -18.74 12.22 -9.38
N PRO A 15 -18.16 13.34 -9.84
CA PRO A 15 -16.83 13.76 -9.42
C PRO A 15 -16.86 14.24 -7.96
N TYR A 16 -16.11 13.60 -7.11
CA TYR A 16 -15.91 14.04 -5.72
C TYR A 16 -14.55 14.72 -5.57
N ARG A 17 -14.56 15.93 -5.09
CA ARG A 17 -13.34 16.68 -4.81
C ARG A 17 -12.85 16.39 -3.40
N LEU A 18 -11.63 15.85 -3.29
CA LEU A 18 -10.99 15.62 -2.01
C LEU A 18 -10.74 16.96 -1.29
N GLN A 19 -11.20 17.06 -0.05
CA GLN A 19 -11.09 18.26 0.78
C GLN A 19 -9.98 18.13 1.84
N GLY A 20 -9.06 17.22 1.66
CA GLY A 20 -7.92 17.03 2.56
C GLY A 20 -6.74 17.95 2.22
N ARG A 21 -5.95 18.30 3.21
CA ARG A 21 -4.62 18.83 2.96
C ARG A 21 -3.70 17.68 2.55
N PRO A 22 -2.90 17.82 1.48
CA PRO A 22 -1.85 16.86 1.21
C PRO A 22 -0.93 16.77 2.43
N ALA A 23 -0.50 15.56 2.77
CA ALA A 23 0.50 15.38 3.80
C ALA A 23 1.74 16.22 3.44
N PRO A 24 2.29 16.99 4.38
CA PRO A 24 3.48 17.78 4.10
C PRO A 24 4.63 16.84 3.71
N ALA A 25 5.21 17.08 2.57
CA ALA A 25 6.43 16.40 2.10
C ALA A 25 7.66 16.96 2.84
N THR A 26 7.57 17.08 4.14
CA THR A 26 8.71 17.54 4.94
C THR A 26 9.58 16.35 5.31
N ALA A 27 10.89 16.51 5.19
CA ALA A 27 11.83 15.56 5.75
C ALA A 27 11.45 15.30 7.22
N PRO A 28 11.25 14.04 7.61
CA PRO A 28 10.79 13.73 8.94
C PRO A 28 11.82 14.17 9.96
N ARG A 29 11.35 14.76 11.04
CA ARG A 29 12.19 14.90 12.22
C ARG A 29 12.42 13.51 12.80
N PRO A 30 13.61 13.23 13.34
CA PRO A 30 13.82 11.95 14.01
C PRO A 30 12.74 11.73 15.06
N PHE A 31 12.14 10.55 15.05
CA PHE A 31 11.22 10.17 16.11
C PHE A 31 11.98 9.99 17.43
N ASN A 32 11.35 10.27 18.53
CA ASN A 32 11.88 9.97 19.85
C ASN A 32 11.86 8.47 20.21
N ARG A 33 11.25 7.66 19.36
CA ARG A 33 11.18 6.20 19.45
C ARG A 33 11.31 5.58 18.07
N ILE A 34 11.77 4.34 18.03
CA ILE A 34 11.78 3.56 16.80
C ILE A 34 10.36 3.04 16.56
N ALA A 35 9.80 3.35 15.39
CA ALA A 35 8.49 2.88 14.96
C ALA A 35 8.60 2.05 13.68
N TYR A 36 7.89 0.94 13.65
CA TYR A 36 7.82 0.05 12.48
C TYR A 36 6.43 0.12 11.86
N SER A 37 6.39 0.13 10.54
CA SER A 37 5.17 -0.05 9.77
C SER A 37 5.05 -1.49 9.32
N ALA A 38 3.92 -2.12 9.56
CA ALA A 38 3.60 -3.43 8.99
C ALA A 38 3.19 -3.24 7.53
N ALA A 39 4.16 -3.27 6.63
CA ALA A 39 3.93 -3.02 5.23
C ALA A 39 3.50 -4.29 4.49
N HIS A 40 2.43 -4.18 3.73
CA HIS A 40 2.01 -5.22 2.79
C HIS A 40 2.92 -5.26 1.58
N VAL A 41 3.03 -6.44 0.94
CA VAL A 41 3.50 -6.52 -0.44
C VAL A 41 2.38 -6.04 -1.38
N VAL A 42 2.76 -5.51 -2.52
CA VAL A 42 1.80 -5.07 -3.53
C VAL A 42 1.58 -6.21 -4.52
N ALA A 43 0.34 -6.65 -4.65
CA ALA A 43 -0.01 -7.68 -5.62
C ALA A 43 -0.09 -7.10 -7.04
N ASP A 44 0.36 -7.87 -8.02
CA ASP A 44 0.13 -7.55 -9.43
C ASP A 44 -1.28 -7.99 -9.82
N ALA A 45 -2.22 -7.06 -9.72
CA ALA A 45 -3.63 -7.30 -10.06
C ALA A 45 -3.88 -7.55 -11.56
N ARG A 46 -2.87 -7.36 -12.41
CA ARG A 46 -2.96 -7.58 -13.87
C ARG A 46 -2.29 -8.88 -14.31
N ALA A 47 -1.63 -9.58 -13.40
CA ALA A 47 -1.03 -10.86 -13.72
C ALA A 47 -2.09 -11.88 -14.13
N ALA A 48 -1.76 -12.68 -15.13
CA ALA A 48 -2.63 -13.77 -15.60
C ALA A 48 -2.48 -15.03 -14.73
N THR A 49 -2.57 -14.85 -13.42
CA THR A 49 -2.47 -15.93 -12.43
C THR A 49 -3.74 -16.02 -11.62
N ASP A 50 -4.06 -17.21 -11.14
CA ASP A 50 -5.12 -17.39 -10.17
C ASP A 50 -4.56 -17.04 -8.77
N PRO A 51 -5.05 -15.98 -8.12
CA PRO A 51 -4.53 -15.54 -6.83
C PRO A 51 -4.78 -16.53 -5.68
N TRP A 52 -5.60 -17.55 -5.88
CA TRP A 52 -5.80 -18.64 -4.95
C TRP A 52 -4.68 -19.70 -4.99
N LEU A 53 -4.07 -19.85 -6.15
CA LEU A 53 -3.08 -20.91 -6.41
C LEU A 53 -1.66 -20.37 -6.46
N ASP A 54 -1.49 -19.18 -7.04
CA ASP A 54 -0.18 -18.59 -7.29
C ASP A 54 -0.13 -17.15 -6.79
N CYS A 55 1.04 -16.72 -6.35
CA CYS A 55 1.25 -15.32 -6.04
C CYS A 55 1.93 -14.59 -7.20
N ALA A 56 1.47 -13.38 -7.46
CA ALA A 56 2.12 -12.46 -8.38
C ALA A 56 2.34 -11.13 -7.67
N LEU A 57 3.59 -10.74 -7.52
CA LEU A 57 3.97 -9.52 -6.84
C LEU A 57 4.37 -8.43 -7.82
N ASP A 58 3.89 -7.24 -7.58
CA ASP A 58 4.39 -6.02 -8.20
C ASP A 58 5.60 -5.53 -7.42
N TRP A 59 6.79 -5.93 -7.85
CA TRP A 59 8.03 -5.61 -7.17
C TRP A 59 8.35 -4.12 -7.19
N GLU A 60 8.03 -3.43 -8.27
CA GLU A 60 8.26 -2.00 -8.39
C GLU A 60 7.48 -1.22 -7.33
N HIS A 61 6.18 -1.43 -7.25
CA HIS A 61 5.34 -0.77 -6.26
C HIS A 61 5.60 -1.26 -4.84
N THR A 62 5.94 -2.53 -4.66
CA THR A 62 6.33 -3.09 -3.35
C THR A 62 7.56 -2.38 -2.79
N LEU A 63 8.59 -2.19 -3.61
CA LEU A 63 9.81 -1.48 -3.20
C LEU A 63 9.56 0.02 -3.04
N ALA A 64 8.82 0.65 -3.95
CA ALA A 64 8.47 2.07 -3.85
C ALA A 64 7.72 2.39 -2.56
N TYR A 65 6.82 1.50 -2.13
CA TYR A 65 6.11 1.65 -0.86
C TYR A 65 7.06 1.61 0.33
N ARG A 66 8.03 0.71 0.35
CA ARG A 66 9.03 0.63 1.42
C ARG A 66 9.94 1.84 1.46
N HIS A 67 10.41 2.30 0.32
CA HIS A 67 11.18 3.54 0.23
C HIS A 67 10.39 4.75 0.75
N HIS A 68 9.10 4.80 0.46
CA HIS A 68 8.22 5.83 1.00
C HIS A 68 8.16 5.79 2.54
N LEU A 69 7.95 4.61 3.12
CA LEU A 69 7.91 4.46 4.58
C LEU A 69 9.24 4.83 5.23
N TRP A 70 10.36 4.45 4.65
CA TRP A 70 11.68 4.85 5.14
C TRP A 70 11.90 6.36 5.04
N SER A 71 11.42 6.99 3.97
CA SER A 71 11.49 8.45 3.83
C SER A 71 10.72 9.19 4.91
N LEU A 72 9.71 8.55 5.50
CA LEU A 72 8.96 9.07 6.64
C LEU A 72 9.65 8.79 7.99
N GLY A 73 10.80 8.10 7.99
CA GLY A 73 11.54 7.74 9.20
C GLY A 73 11.04 6.47 9.89
N LEU A 74 10.21 5.67 9.22
CA LEU A 74 9.68 4.41 9.75
C LEU A 74 10.62 3.25 9.39
N GLY A 75 10.70 2.25 10.28
CA GLY A 75 11.17 0.93 9.92
C GLY A 75 10.05 0.13 9.23
N VAL A 76 10.40 -0.99 8.63
CA VAL A 76 9.43 -1.88 7.98
C VAL A 76 9.47 -3.24 8.65
N ALA A 77 8.31 -3.72 9.10
CA ALA A 77 8.11 -5.09 9.55
C ALA A 77 7.60 -5.91 8.36
N GLU A 78 8.49 -6.73 7.79
CA GLU A 78 8.21 -7.47 6.58
C GLU A 78 7.28 -8.66 6.80
N ALA A 79 6.30 -8.75 5.91
CA ALA A 79 5.47 -9.93 5.68
C ALA A 79 4.96 -10.62 6.97
N MET A 80 4.70 -9.86 7.99
CA MET A 80 4.19 -10.39 9.26
C MET A 80 2.71 -10.70 9.21
N ASP A 81 2.02 -10.15 8.22
CA ASP A 81 0.58 -10.29 8.09
C ASP A 81 0.20 -11.69 7.62
N THR A 82 -0.73 -12.29 8.32
CA THR A 82 -1.29 -13.61 7.96
C THR A 82 -1.97 -13.60 6.60
N ALA A 83 -2.52 -12.46 6.16
CA ALA A 83 -3.12 -12.32 4.85
C ALA A 83 -2.13 -12.53 3.69
N GLN A 84 -0.85 -12.34 3.91
CA GLN A 84 0.18 -12.55 2.90
C GLN A 84 0.72 -13.97 2.92
N ARG A 85 1.19 -14.45 4.05
CA ARG A 85 1.81 -15.77 4.17
C ARG A 85 0.81 -16.92 4.31
N GLY A 86 -0.39 -16.65 4.83
CA GLY A 86 -1.45 -17.62 4.96
C GLY A 86 -2.47 -17.62 3.82
N MET A 87 -2.38 -16.65 2.91
CA MET A 87 -3.40 -16.36 1.91
C MET A 87 -2.85 -16.20 0.50
N GLY A 88 -1.87 -16.98 0.12
CA GLY A 88 -1.40 -17.04 -1.25
C GLY A 88 0.10 -16.80 -1.45
N MET A 89 0.78 -16.13 -0.52
CA MET A 89 2.22 -15.98 -0.61
C MET A 89 2.91 -17.15 0.08
N ASP A 90 3.69 -17.92 -0.66
CA ASP A 90 4.48 -19.00 -0.11
C ASP A 90 5.72 -18.51 0.66
N TRP A 91 6.34 -19.41 1.40
CA TRP A 91 7.49 -19.04 2.22
C TRP A 91 8.75 -18.66 1.42
N PRO A 92 9.07 -19.27 0.29
CA PRO A 92 10.21 -18.86 -0.52
C PRO A 92 10.08 -17.47 -1.14
N THR A 93 8.87 -17.04 -1.43
CA THR A 93 8.59 -15.72 -2.01
C THR A 93 8.67 -14.63 -0.95
#